data_b8a327842631f548a6fa69e69907d0d3
#
_entry.id   b8a327842631f548a6fa69e69907d0d3
#
_cell.length_a   1.000
_cell.length_b   1.000
_cell.length_c   1.000
_cell.angle_alpha   90.00
_cell.angle_beta   90.00
_cell.angle_gamma   90.00
#
_symmetry.space_group_name_H-M   'P 1'
#
loop_
_entity.id
_entity.type
_entity.pdbx_description
1 polymer ?
#
loop_
_entity_poly.entity_id
_entity_poly.type
_entity_poly.pdbx_seq_one_letter_code
_entity_poly.pdbx_strand_id
1 'polypeptide(L)'
;TTKTDHSTSICMIYQYFMLTLHCHYQMRSTMRSRLFLLSIILLIGVSCQHKKATTEKETVAAGNTYTNPLLERGAEPWAIFHEGKYYYTQGSENRVILWETDDITDLSHATQKDVWIPTDPSNSYHLWAPEIHRINNKWYIYFAADDGNMDNHQIYVVENEAANPMEGTFVMKGRIQTDKDNNWAIHASTFEHDGQRYMIWCGWQKRRIDSETQCIYIATMKNPWTLSSD
;
A
#
# COMPACT_ATOMS: atom_id res chain seq x y z
N THR A 1 8.13 -22.63 44.14
CA THR A 1 7.09 -21.60 44.29
C THR A 1 6.71 -21.13 42.89
N THR A 2 5.66 -21.74 42.38
CA THR A 2 5.06 -21.49 41.06
C THR A 2 4.21 -20.23 41.15
N LYS A 3 4.57 -19.20 40.37
CA LYS A 3 3.69 -18.06 40.07
C LYS A 3 2.77 -18.46 38.90
N THR A 4 1.50 -18.66 39.19
CA THR A 4 0.45 -18.83 38.21
C THR A 4 0.17 -17.48 37.53
N ASP A 5 0.20 -17.54 36.19
CA ASP A 5 -0.02 -16.41 35.31
C ASP A 5 -1.53 -16.07 35.25
N HIS A 6 -1.90 -14.97 35.89
CA HIS A 6 -3.27 -14.44 35.93
C HIS A 6 -3.69 -13.65 34.67
N SER A 7 -2.77 -13.45 33.72
CA SER A 7 -3.03 -12.62 32.52
C SER A 7 -3.83 -13.33 31.46
N THR A 8 -3.64 -14.65 31.32
CA THR A 8 -4.33 -15.46 30.28
C THR A 8 -5.80 -15.70 30.60
N SER A 9 -6.18 -15.74 31.88
CA SER A 9 -7.56 -16.00 32.31
C SER A 9 -8.50 -14.80 32.07
N ILE A 10 -7.99 -13.58 32.17
CA ILE A 10 -8.79 -12.35 31.97
C ILE A 10 -9.13 -12.14 30.50
N CYS A 11 -8.22 -12.48 29.58
CA CYS A 11 -8.44 -12.35 28.14
C CYS A 11 -9.53 -13.29 27.60
N MET A 12 -9.58 -14.53 28.11
CA MET A 12 -10.62 -15.50 27.73
C MET A 12 -12.01 -15.12 28.24
N ILE A 13 -12.12 -14.55 29.44
CA ILE A 13 -13.40 -14.11 30.00
C ILE A 13 -13.97 -12.92 29.20
N TYR A 14 -13.13 -12.00 28.73
CA TYR A 14 -13.56 -10.84 27.93
C TYR A 14 -14.06 -11.28 26.52
N GLN A 15 -13.42 -12.25 25.90
CA GLN A 15 -13.90 -12.80 24.62
C GLN A 15 -15.24 -13.56 24.76
N TYR A 16 -15.43 -14.28 25.84
CA TYR A 16 -16.71 -14.97 26.07
C TYR A 16 -17.86 -14.01 26.37
N PHE A 17 -17.60 -12.91 27.06
CA PHE A 17 -18.60 -11.89 27.39
C PHE A 17 -19.05 -11.09 26.16
N MET A 18 -18.10 -10.79 25.25
CA MET A 18 -18.43 -10.09 23.98
C MET A 18 -19.20 -10.96 22.98
N LEU A 19 -18.90 -12.26 22.92
CA LEU A 19 -19.63 -13.21 22.07
C LEU A 19 -21.08 -13.42 22.54
N THR A 20 -21.33 -13.48 23.85
CA THR A 20 -22.68 -13.64 24.41
C THR A 20 -23.54 -12.39 24.27
N LEU A 21 -22.96 -11.18 24.39
CA LEU A 21 -23.67 -9.92 24.12
C LEU A 21 -24.03 -9.76 22.65
N HIS A 22 -23.16 -10.18 21.72
CA HIS A 22 -23.46 -10.11 20.30
C HIS A 22 -24.57 -11.09 19.87
N CYS A 23 -24.61 -12.28 20.47
CA CYS A 23 -25.64 -13.28 20.21
C CYS A 23 -27.02 -12.81 20.75
N HIS A 24 -27.09 -12.17 21.92
CA HIS A 24 -28.33 -11.62 22.47
C HIS A 24 -28.86 -10.42 21.69
N TYR A 25 -27.99 -9.57 21.13
CA TYR A 25 -28.40 -8.44 20.31
C TYR A 25 -28.98 -8.90 18.96
N GLN A 26 -28.41 -9.92 18.34
CA GLN A 26 -28.89 -10.48 17.08
C GLN A 26 -30.26 -11.18 17.22
N MET A 27 -30.51 -11.88 18.33
CA MET A 27 -31.82 -12.56 18.56
C MET A 27 -32.96 -11.58 18.80
N ARG A 28 -32.73 -10.42 19.43
CA ARG A 28 -33.78 -9.39 19.63
C ARG A 28 -34.10 -8.61 18.37
N SER A 29 -33.17 -8.45 17.46
CA SER A 29 -33.36 -7.79 16.16
C SER A 29 -34.23 -8.63 15.22
N THR A 30 -34.02 -9.96 15.17
CA THR A 30 -34.77 -10.84 14.27
C THR A 30 -36.23 -11.06 14.69
N MET A 31 -36.55 -10.98 15.98
CA MET A 31 -37.95 -11.13 16.45
C MET A 31 -38.83 -9.90 16.21
N ARG A 32 -38.26 -8.68 16.23
CA ARG A 32 -39.02 -7.45 15.92
C ARG A 32 -39.23 -7.25 14.41
N SER A 33 -38.36 -7.76 13.58
CA SER A 33 -38.48 -7.67 12.11
C SER A 33 -39.54 -8.61 11.54
N ARG A 34 -39.82 -9.77 12.19
CA ARG A 34 -40.83 -10.72 11.71
C ARG A 34 -42.28 -10.34 11.98
N LEU A 35 -42.55 -9.51 12.97
CA LEU A 35 -43.88 -8.99 13.25
C LEU A 35 -44.29 -7.79 12.36
N PHE A 36 -43.33 -7.06 11.78
CA PHE A 36 -43.60 -5.94 10.85
C PHE A 36 -43.76 -6.39 9.40
N LEU A 37 -43.27 -7.58 9.02
CA LEU A 37 -43.36 -8.11 7.66
C LEU A 37 -44.71 -8.82 7.37
N LEU A 38 -45.47 -9.21 8.38
CA LEU A 38 -46.77 -9.86 8.20
C LEU A 38 -47.94 -8.87 7.97
N SER A 39 -47.74 -7.56 8.22
CA SER A 39 -48.77 -6.54 8.01
C SER A 39 -48.70 -5.84 6.64
N ILE A 40 -47.65 -6.06 5.83
CA ILE A 40 -47.44 -5.40 4.53
C ILE A 40 -47.76 -6.31 3.33
N ILE A 41 -47.93 -7.60 3.54
CA ILE A 41 -48.23 -8.56 2.46
C ILE A 41 -49.69 -8.54 1.98
N LEU A 42 -50.59 -7.82 2.66
CA LEU A 42 -52.00 -7.81 2.31
C LEU A 42 -52.49 -6.66 1.41
N LEU A 43 -51.59 -5.80 0.89
CA LEU A 43 -51.98 -4.61 0.12
C LEU A 43 -51.30 -4.43 -1.24
N ILE A 44 -50.55 -5.39 -1.76
CA ILE A 44 -49.99 -5.30 -3.13
C ILE A 44 -50.36 -6.54 -3.93
N GLY A 45 -51.63 -6.66 -4.20
CA GLY A 45 -52.08 -7.45 -5.34
C GLY A 45 -52.16 -6.52 -6.56
N VAL A 46 -51.73 -7.06 -7.69
CA VAL A 46 -51.85 -6.55 -9.07
C VAL A 46 -50.77 -5.59 -9.55
N SER A 47 -49.79 -6.12 -10.16
CA SER A 47 -49.44 -5.94 -11.58
C SER A 47 -48.08 -6.65 -11.89
N CYS A 48 -48.11 -7.95 -12.19
CA CYS A 48 -47.03 -8.63 -12.89
C CYS A 48 -47.04 -8.22 -14.35
N GLN A 49 -46.41 -7.09 -14.69
CA GLN A 49 -45.89 -6.92 -16.02
C GLN A 49 -44.51 -7.65 -16.06
N HIS A 50 -44.48 -8.76 -16.76
CA HIS A 50 -43.25 -9.45 -17.18
C HIS A 50 -42.43 -8.46 -18.01
N LYS A 51 -41.56 -7.68 -17.37
CA LYS A 51 -40.39 -7.14 -18.09
C LYS A 51 -39.51 -8.33 -18.45
N LYS A 52 -39.55 -8.70 -19.72
CA LYS A 52 -38.54 -9.57 -20.34
C LYS A 52 -37.17 -8.98 -19.93
N ALA A 53 -36.46 -9.71 -19.09
CA ALA A 53 -35.07 -9.41 -18.84
C ALA A 53 -34.35 -9.57 -20.18
N THR A 54 -34.12 -8.47 -20.85
CA THR A 54 -33.12 -8.40 -21.93
C THR A 54 -31.81 -8.67 -21.21
N THR A 55 -31.31 -9.88 -21.37
CA THR A 55 -29.92 -10.18 -21.06
C THR A 55 -29.12 -9.32 -22.03
N GLU A 56 -28.75 -8.11 -21.62
CA GLU A 56 -27.65 -7.41 -22.25
C GLU A 56 -26.48 -8.37 -22.11
N LYS A 57 -26.16 -9.01 -23.22
CA LYS A 57 -24.89 -9.66 -23.37
C LYS A 57 -23.88 -8.51 -23.25
N GLU A 58 -23.28 -8.36 -22.06
CA GLU A 58 -22.05 -7.58 -21.96
C GLU A 58 -21.15 -8.12 -23.06
N THR A 59 -21.07 -7.39 -24.14
CA THR A 59 -19.98 -7.53 -25.10
C THR A 59 -18.77 -7.07 -24.28
N VAL A 60 -18.11 -8.03 -23.63
CA VAL A 60 -16.72 -7.87 -23.21
C VAL A 60 -16.04 -7.39 -24.50
N ALA A 61 -15.72 -6.11 -24.57
CA ALA A 61 -14.89 -5.56 -25.63
C ALA A 61 -13.73 -6.54 -25.73
N ALA A 62 -13.38 -6.96 -26.95
CA ALA A 62 -12.26 -7.85 -27.17
C ALA A 62 -11.08 -7.21 -26.46
N GLY A 63 -10.81 -7.68 -25.23
CA GLY A 63 -9.82 -7.10 -24.36
C GLY A 63 -8.49 -7.26 -25.07
N ASN A 64 -7.67 -6.23 -25.02
CA ASN A 64 -6.30 -6.33 -25.44
C ASN A 64 -5.72 -7.58 -24.76
N THR A 65 -5.33 -8.56 -25.56
CA THR A 65 -4.66 -9.74 -25.05
C THR A 65 -3.22 -9.38 -24.74
N TYR A 66 -2.74 -9.77 -23.58
CA TYR A 66 -1.34 -9.60 -23.19
C TYR A 66 -0.73 -10.96 -22.86
N THR A 67 0.59 -11.03 -22.85
CA THR A 67 1.32 -12.26 -22.56
C THR A 67 2.20 -12.05 -21.34
N ASN A 68 2.13 -12.96 -20.40
CA ASN A 68 3.04 -13.01 -19.24
C ASN A 68 4.27 -13.89 -19.55
N PRO A 69 5.45 -13.55 -18.98
CA PRO A 69 5.72 -12.39 -18.13
C PRO A 69 5.81 -11.09 -18.95
N LEU A 70 5.40 -9.95 -18.36
CA LEU A 70 5.53 -8.61 -18.97
C LEU A 70 7.00 -8.18 -19.09
N LEU A 71 7.85 -8.61 -18.16
CA LEU A 71 9.29 -8.42 -18.15
C LEU A 71 9.97 -9.73 -17.76
N GLU A 72 11.11 -10.03 -18.37
CA GLU A 72 11.88 -11.26 -18.06
C GLU A 72 12.43 -11.27 -16.63
N ARG A 73 12.65 -10.08 -16.05
CA ARG A 73 13.18 -9.88 -14.69
C ARG A 73 12.46 -8.73 -14.03
N GLY A 74 12.16 -8.86 -12.75
CA GLY A 74 11.55 -7.82 -11.94
C GLY A 74 11.30 -8.31 -10.53
N ALA A 75 11.36 -7.38 -9.59
CA ALA A 75 10.99 -7.57 -8.19
C ALA A 75 10.35 -6.29 -7.67
N GLU A 76 9.43 -6.41 -6.70
CA GLU A 76 8.84 -5.28 -6.02
C GLU A 76 8.20 -4.26 -6.97
N PRO A 77 7.26 -4.70 -7.85
CA PRO A 77 6.68 -3.85 -8.88
C PRO A 77 5.79 -2.77 -8.27
N TRP A 78 5.94 -1.54 -8.74
CA TRP A 78 5.03 -0.44 -8.42
C TRP A 78 4.64 0.30 -9.69
N ALA A 79 3.36 0.67 -9.81
CA ALA A 79 2.89 1.46 -10.94
C ALA A 79 1.81 2.45 -10.51
N ILE A 80 1.82 3.63 -11.11
CA ILE A 80 0.71 4.59 -11.04
C ILE A 80 0.27 5.01 -12.43
N PHE A 81 -1.00 5.41 -12.54
CA PHE A 81 -1.54 6.01 -13.75
C PHE A 81 -1.76 7.51 -13.53
N HIS A 82 -1.24 8.34 -14.43
CA HIS A 82 -1.39 9.78 -14.37
C HIS A 82 -1.38 10.40 -15.77
N GLU A 83 -2.39 11.23 -16.08
CA GLU A 83 -2.52 11.95 -17.35
C GLU A 83 -2.34 11.09 -18.61
N GLY A 84 -2.95 9.89 -18.59
CA GLY A 84 -2.95 8.99 -19.74
C GLY A 84 -1.71 8.10 -19.85
N LYS A 85 -0.77 8.19 -18.91
CA LYS A 85 0.46 7.40 -18.88
C LYS A 85 0.55 6.54 -17.62
N TYR A 86 1.15 5.38 -17.75
CA TYR A 86 1.62 4.57 -16.63
C TYR A 86 3.08 4.89 -16.35
N TYR A 87 3.40 5.06 -15.09
CA TYR A 87 4.76 5.17 -14.59
C TYR A 87 5.05 3.97 -13.70
N TYR A 88 6.04 3.18 -14.08
CA TYR A 88 6.38 1.93 -13.44
C TYR A 88 7.80 1.98 -12.88
N THR A 89 8.00 1.39 -11.71
CA THR A 89 9.31 1.19 -11.07
C THR A 89 9.42 -0.23 -10.52
N GLN A 90 10.65 -0.69 -10.33
CA GLN A 90 10.95 -1.96 -9.67
C GLN A 90 12.30 -1.87 -8.94
N GLY A 91 12.55 -2.79 -8.03
CA GLY A 91 13.83 -2.91 -7.34
C GLY A 91 15.01 -3.07 -8.29
N SER A 92 16.14 -2.50 -7.91
CA SER A 92 17.41 -2.59 -8.63
C SER A 92 18.59 -2.56 -7.67
N GLU A 93 19.80 -2.79 -8.19
CA GLU A 93 21.00 -2.86 -7.34
C GLU A 93 21.54 -1.48 -6.92
N ASN A 94 21.56 -0.52 -7.86
CA ASN A 94 22.32 0.72 -7.66
C ASN A 94 21.73 1.98 -8.31
N ARG A 95 20.47 1.96 -8.71
CA ARG A 95 19.77 3.10 -9.34
C ARG A 95 18.28 2.94 -9.27
N VAL A 96 17.55 4.00 -9.47
CA VAL A 96 16.10 3.97 -9.68
C VAL A 96 15.83 4.20 -11.17
N ILE A 97 15.15 3.22 -11.77
CA ILE A 97 14.70 3.29 -13.17
C ILE A 97 13.20 3.59 -13.15
N LEU A 98 12.77 4.49 -14.02
CA LEU A 98 11.37 4.79 -14.27
C LEU A 98 11.03 4.39 -15.70
N TRP A 99 9.93 3.66 -15.88
CA TRP A 99 9.34 3.33 -17.18
C TRP A 99 8.09 4.17 -17.40
N GLU A 100 7.92 4.69 -18.59
CA GLU A 100 6.70 5.37 -19.04
C GLU A 100 6.09 4.62 -20.22
N THR A 101 4.79 4.34 -20.16
CA THR A 101 4.04 3.69 -21.24
C THR A 101 2.57 4.14 -21.24
N ASP A 102 1.93 4.06 -22.41
CA ASP A 102 0.47 4.19 -22.56
C ASP A 102 -0.26 2.88 -22.22
N ASP A 103 0.44 1.75 -22.28
CA ASP A 103 -0.11 0.42 -22.05
C ASP A 103 0.76 -0.36 -21.05
N ILE A 104 0.26 -0.53 -19.82
CA ILE A 104 0.97 -1.26 -18.77
C ILE A 104 1.21 -2.74 -19.11
N THR A 105 0.46 -3.28 -20.05
CA THR A 105 0.62 -4.67 -20.50
C THR A 105 1.76 -4.84 -21.51
N ASP A 106 2.37 -3.73 -21.96
CA ASP A 106 3.51 -3.70 -22.86
C ASP A 106 4.74 -2.99 -22.24
N LEU A 107 5.12 -3.40 -21.04
CA LEU A 107 6.28 -2.84 -20.34
C LEU A 107 7.61 -3.07 -21.07
N SER A 108 7.70 -4.10 -21.90
CA SER A 108 8.92 -4.40 -22.66
C SER A 108 9.32 -3.32 -23.65
N HIS A 109 8.34 -2.55 -24.16
CA HIS A 109 8.54 -1.43 -25.09
C HIS A 109 8.40 -0.05 -24.43
N ALA A 110 8.22 0.00 -23.11
CA ALA A 110 8.12 1.25 -22.36
C ALA A 110 9.41 2.09 -22.47
N THR A 111 9.26 3.40 -22.52
CA THR A 111 10.41 4.32 -22.42
C THR A 111 11.02 4.23 -21.04
N GLN A 112 12.33 4.01 -20.95
CA GLN A 112 13.07 3.86 -19.69
C GLN A 112 14.01 5.03 -19.46
N LYS A 113 14.17 5.43 -18.20
CA LYS A 113 15.13 6.43 -17.77
C LYS A 113 15.68 6.09 -16.40
N ASP A 114 17.00 6.17 -16.24
CA ASP A 114 17.64 6.22 -14.93
C ASP A 114 17.34 7.59 -14.31
N VAL A 115 16.37 7.63 -13.39
CA VAL A 115 15.90 8.90 -12.79
C VAL A 115 16.68 9.28 -11.53
N TRP A 116 17.32 8.30 -10.89
CA TRP A 116 18.17 8.52 -9.73
C TRP A 116 19.34 7.54 -9.74
N ILE A 117 20.56 8.07 -9.64
CA ILE A 117 21.79 7.32 -9.41
C ILE A 117 22.43 7.90 -8.15
N PRO A 118 22.51 7.13 -7.05
CA PRO A 118 23.09 7.64 -5.82
C PRO A 118 24.57 7.93 -5.95
N THR A 119 25.03 8.94 -5.24
CA THR A 119 26.44 9.34 -5.16
C THR A 119 27.01 9.28 -3.74
N ASP A 120 26.11 9.08 -2.75
CA ASP A 120 26.49 8.94 -1.34
C ASP A 120 26.63 7.45 -1.00
N PRO A 121 27.82 6.99 -0.55
CA PRO A 121 28.04 5.58 -0.21
C PRO A 121 27.06 5.02 0.82
N SER A 122 26.46 5.86 1.66
CA SER A 122 25.51 5.40 2.69
C SER A 122 24.17 4.89 2.14
N ASN A 123 23.89 5.11 0.85
CA ASN A 123 22.63 4.73 0.20
C ASN A 123 22.81 4.30 -1.26
N SER A 124 23.97 3.70 -1.59
CA SER A 124 24.34 3.39 -2.97
C SER A 124 24.17 1.93 -3.35
N TYR A 125 23.66 1.10 -2.44
CA TYR A 125 23.51 -0.34 -2.67
C TYR A 125 22.09 -0.81 -2.39
N HIS A 126 21.70 -1.90 -3.07
CA HIS A 126 20.44 -2.61 -2.85
C HIS A 126 19.24 -1.67 -2.80
N LEU A 127 18.99 -0.94 -3.91
CA LEU A 127 17.84 -0.03 -4.01
C LEU A 127 16.57 -0.83 -4.20
N TRP A 128 15.86 -1.09 -3.10
CA TRP A 128 14.68 -1.94 -3.06
C TRP A 128 13.38 -1.14 -3.03
N ALA A 129 12.35 -1.75 -3.58
CA ALA A 129 10.97 -1.30 -3.54
C ALA A 129 10.79 0.19 -3.83
N PRO A 130 11.27 0.72 -4.97
CA PRO A 130 11.01 2.11 -5.32
C PRO A 130 9.53 2.29 -5.65
N GLU A 131 8.88 3.26 -4.98
CA GLU A 131 7.50 3.64 -5.22
C GLU A 131 7.40 5.10 -5.64
N ILE A 132 6.89 5.37 -6.85
CA ILE A 132 6.64 6.72 -7.31
C ILE A 132 5.25 7.20 -6.88
N HIS A 133 5.18 8.41 -6.32
CA HIS A 133 3.96 9.06 -5.85
C HIS A 133 3.88 10.49 -6.35
N ARG A 134 2.66 10.96 -6.64
CA ARG A 134 2.41 12.36 -6.95
C ARG A 134 1.74 13.04 -5.74
N ILE A 135 2.43 14.02 -5.15
CA ILE A 135 1.98 14.70 -3.93
C ILE A 135 2.14 16.20 -4.16
N ASN A 136 1.06 16.97 -4.00
CA ASN A 136 1.08 18.44 -4.15
C ASN A 136 1.74 18.90 -5.48
N ASN A 137 1.38 18.25 -6.58
CA ASN A 137 1.89 18.51 -7.93
C ASN A 137 3.39 18.27 -8.13
N LYS A 138 4.05 17.56 -7.23
CA LYS A 138 5.43 17.10 -7.35
C LYS A 138 5.50 15.58 -7.33
N TRP A 139 6.60 15.04 -7.83
CA TRP A 139 6.87 13.62 -7.84
C TRP A 139 7.84 13.25 -6.73
N TYR A 140 7.55 12.16 -6.05
CA TYR A 140 8.39 11.60 -5.01
C TYR A 140 8.61 10.13 -5.31
N ILE A 141 9.85 9.65 -5.18
CA ILE A 141 10.14 8.23 -5.20
C ILE A 141 10.71 7.86 -3.84
N TYR A 142 10.02 6.98 -3.15
CA TYR A 142 10.48 6.36 -1.91
C TYR A 142 11.17 5.06 -2.27
N PHE A 143 12.30 4.77 -1.66
CA PHE A 143 13.02 3.51 -1.85
C PHE A 143 13.82 3.18 -0.60
N ALA A 144 14.15 1.89 -0.42
CA ALA A 144 15.09 1.48 0.60
C ALA A 144 16.47 1.32 -0.02
N ALA A 145 17.52 1.67 0.71
CA ALA A 145 18.90 1.49 0.30
C ALA A 145 19.81 1.35 1.52
N ASP A 146 21.03 0.88 1.29
CA ASP A 146 22.06 0.69 2.31
C ASP A 146 23.46 1.07 1.82
N ASP A 147 24.46 0.85 2.68
CA ASP A 147 25.88 1.15 2.47
C ASP A 147 26.69 -0.06 1.98
N GLY A 148 26.04 -1.08 1.45
CA GLY A 148 26.61 -2.39 1.09
C GLY A 148 26.40 -3.45 2.18
N ASN A 149 25.88 -3.07 3.35
CA ASN A 149 25.46 -3.98 4.40
C ASN A 149 23.92 -3.93 4.54
N MET A 150 23.26 -5.00 4.13
CA MET A 150 21.80 -5.10 4.14
C MET A 150 21.17 -4.88 5.52
N ASP A 151 21.90 -5.05 6.61
CA ASP A 151 21.41 -4.74 7.97
C ASP A 151 21.27 -3.23 8.22
N ASN A 152 21.82 -2.38 7.33
CA ASN A 152 21.76 -0.93 7.41
C ASN A 152 20.68 -0.30 6.52
N HIS A 153 19.78 -1.09 5.95
CA HIS A 153 18.69 -0.57 5.12
C HIS A 153 17.88 0.49 5.83
N GLN A 154 17.69 1.61 5.12
CA GLN A 154 16.87 2.75 5.54
C GLN A 154 16.02 3.22 4.37
N ILE A 155 14.95 3.94 4.65
CA ILE A 155 14.08 4.54 3.65
C ILE A 155 14.61 5.91 3.26
N TYR A 156 14.73 6.14 1.96
CA TYR A 156 15.12 7.42 1.36
C TYR A 156 14.02 7.93 0.44
N VAL A 157 14.05 9.22 0.15
CA VAL A 157 13.11 9.85 -0.76
C VAL A 157 13.78 10.90 -1.62
N VAL A 158 13.45 10.88 -2.91
CA VAL A 158 13.85 11.89 -3.90
C VAL A 158 12.62 12.62 -4.43
N GLU A 159 12.77 13.90 -4.77
CA GLU A 159 11.71 14.80 -5.26
C GLU A 159 12.04 15.31 -6.65
N ASN A 160 11.04 15.36 -7.55
CA ASN A 160 11.13 16.04 -8.84
C ASN A 160 9.92 17.00 -8.99
N GLU A 161 10.17 18.24 -9.39
CA GLU A 161 9.15 19.30 -9.54
C GLU A 161 8.61 19.42 -10.98
N ALA A 162 9.14 18.66 -11.94
CA ALA A 162 8.67 18.68 -13.31
C ALA A 162 7.23 18.15 -13.42
N ALA A 163 6.48 18.59 -14.41
CA ALA A 163 5.13 18.11 -14.68
C ALA A 163 5.14 16.62 -15.05
N ASN A 164 6.06 16.23 -15.94
CA ASN A 164 6.33 14.83 -16.30
C ASN A 164 7.54 14.32 -15.50
N PRO A 165 7.45 13.19 -14.77
CA PRO A 165 8.56 12.66 -13.98
C PRO A 165 9.70 12.12 -14.83
N MET A 166 9.48 11.87 -16.11
CA MET A 166 10.54 11.52 -17.07
C MET A 166 11.39 12.75 -17.45
N GLU A 167 10.94 13.96 -17.14
CA GLU A 167 11.66 15.22 -17.32
C GLU A 167 12.24 15.71 -16.00
N GLY A 168 13.06 16.77 -16.06
CA GLY A 168 13.68 17.33 -14.87
C GLY A 168 14.66 16.39 -14.19
N THR A 169 14.90 16.67 -12.91
CA THR A 169 15.88 15.95 -12.08
C THR A 169 15.26 15.62 -10.73
N PHE A 170 15.41 14.38 -10.29
CA PHE A 170 15.11 13.98 -8.92
C PHE A 170 16.24 14.45 -7.99
N VAL A 171 15.86 15.03 -6.87
CA VAL A 171 16.77 15.58 -5.85
C VAL A 171 16.53 14.87 -4.54
N MET A 172 17.62 14.39 -3.91
CA MET A 172 17.54 13.74 -2.60
C MET A 172 16.99 14.69 -1.53
N LYS A 173 15.92 14.27 -0.85
CA LYS A 173 15.36 14.96 0.32
C LYS A 173 15.95 14.42 1.62
N GLY A 174 16.57 13.26 1.56
CA GLY A 174 17.22 12.61 2.69
C GLY A 174 16.59 11.28 3.07
N ARG A 175 17.11 10.73 4.16
CA ARG A 175 16.57 9.56 4.82
C ARG A 175 15.33 9.95 5.63
N ILE A 176 14.31 9.10 5.60
CA ILE A 176 13.16 9.23 6.49
C ILE A 176 13.53 8.64 7.85
N GLN A 177 13.45 9.45 8.89
CA GLN A 177 13.68 9.02 10.26
C GLN A 177 12.45 8.25 10.74
N THR A 178 12.51 6.92 10.73
CA THR A 178 11.41 6.04 11.15
C THR A 178 11.36 5.83 12.65
N ASP A 179 12.50 5.96 13.33
CA ASP A 179 12.65 5.87 14.78
C ASP A 179 13.96 6.54 15.23
N LYS A 180 14.14 6.70 16.56
CA LYS A 180 15.33 7.34 17.16
C LYS A 180 16.61 6.50 17.05
N ASP A 181 16.48 5.18 16.90
CA ASP A 181 17.60 4.23 16.97
C ASP A 181 18.11 3.84 15.56
N ASN A 182 17.47 4.36 14.49
CA ASN A 182 17.75 4.02 13.09
C ASN A 182 17.65 2.52 12.82
N ASN A 183 16.59 1.90 13.32
CA ASN A 183 16.33 0.51 13.05
C ASN A 183 16.05 0.30 11.54
N TRP A 184 16.28 -0.90 11.11
CA TRP A 184 16.06 -1.33 9.73
C TRP A 184 14.64 -1.04 9.25
N ALA A 185 14.50 -0.42 8.07
CA ALA A 185 13.22 -0.03 7.50
C ALA A 185 13.24 -0.09 5.97
N ILE A 186 12.21 -0.71 5.39
CA ILE A 186 12.03 -0.90 3.93
C ILE A 186 10.57 -0.79 3.52
N HIS A 187 10.28 -0.84 2.21
CA HIS A 187 8.94 -0.91 1.62
C HIS A 187 8.01 0.20 2.11
N ALA A 188 8.44 1.46 1.94
CA ALA A 188 7.64 2.60 2.32
C ALA A 188 6.60 2.95 1.26
N SER A 189 5.34 2.97 1.64
CA SER A 189 4.24 3.50 0.83
C SER A 189 3.54 4.65 1.54
N THR A 190 3.00 5.61 0.78
CA THR A 190 2.26 6.74 1.36
C THR A 190 0.85 6.84 0.80
N PHE A 191 -0.08 7.25 1.65
CA PHE A 191 -1.46 7.50 1.28
C PHE A 191 -2.04 8.68 2.07
N GLU A 192 -3.17 9.20 1.60
CA GLU A 192 -3.91 10.25 2.28
C GLU A 192 -5.26 9.72 2.75
N HIS A 193 -5.63 10.07 3.97
CA HIS A 193 -6.93 9.78 4.56
C HIS A 193 -7.38 10.97 5.40
N ASP A 194 -8.59 11.45 5.15
CA ASP A 194 -9.22 12.59 5.83
C ASP A 194 -8.31 13.85 5.88
N GLY A 195 -7.60 14.14 4.78
CA GLY A 195 -6.70 15.28 4.67
C GLY A 195 -5.38 15.14 5.43
N GLN A 196 -5.13 13.99 6.04
CA GLN A 196 -3.88 13.65 6.70
C GLN A 196 -3.10 12.63 5.86
N ARG A 197 -1.82 12.90 5.61
CA ARG A 197 -0.92 11.95 4.95
C ARG A 197 -0.29 11.01 5.97
N TYR A 198 -0.19 9.76 5.57
CA TYR A 198 0.41 8.66 6.32
C TYR A 198 1.51 8.01 5.50
N MET A 199 2.48 7.43 6.20
CA MET A 199 3.43 6.46 5.64
C MET A 199 3.25 5.12 6.37
N ILE A 200 3.28 4.03 5.61
CA ILE A 200 3.32 2.66 6.12
C ILE A 200 4.60 2.01 5.61
N TRP A 201 5.25 1.18 6.44
CA TRP A 201 6.50 0.52 6.05
C TRP A 201 6.72 -0.78 6.81
N CYS A 202 7.66 -1.60 6.32
CA CYS A 202 8.19 -2.74 7.04
C CYS A 202 9.44 -2.33 7.83
N GLY A 203 9.58 -2.82 9.05
CA GLY A 203 10.75 -2.52 9.87
C GLY A 203 10.98 -3.53 10.99
N TRP A 204 12.09 -3.38 11.70
CA TRP A 204 12.39 -4.14 12.91
C TRP A 204 12.22 -3.25 14.14
N GLN A 205 11.83 -3.86 15.28
CA GLN A 205 11.66 -3.15 16.54
C GLN A 205 12.99 -2.71 17.15
N LYS A 206 14.06 -3.34 16.76
CA LYS A 206 15.45 -3.05 17.13
C LYS A 206 16.37 -3.47 16.00
N ARG A 207 17.61 -3.03 16.03
CA ARG A 207 18.59 -3.43 15.03
C ARG A 207 18.69 -4.95 14.97
N ARG A 208 18.82 -5.50 13.76
CA ARG A 208 18.82 -6.95 13.51
C ARG A 208 19.75 -7.69 14.46
N ILE A 209 19.14 -8.68 15.12
CA ILE A 209 19.80 -9.80 15.75
C ILE A 209 19.19 -11.02 15.09
N ASP A 210 19.87 -12.14 15.00
CA ASP A 210 19.33 -13.37 14.41
C ASP A 210 17.89 -13.62 14.88
N SER A 211 16.98 -13.88 13.94
CA SER A 211 15.54 -14.11 14.16
C SER A 211 14.62 -12.88 14.36
N GLU A 212 15.02 -11.68 14.02
CA GLU A 212 14.10 -10.53 14.06
C GLU A 212 12.91 -10.73 13.12
N THR A 213 11.73 -10.44 13.64
CA THR A 213 10.50 -10.44 12.87
C THR A 213 10.25 -9.06 12.28
N GLN A 214 9.98 -9.00 10.98
CA GLN A 214 9.52 -7.77 10.35
C GLN A 214 8.11 -7.43 10.83
N CYS A 215 7.91 -6.18 11.22
CA CYS A 215 6.63 -5.63 11.63
C CYS A 215 6.18 -4.56 10.63
N ILE A 216 4.87 -4.30 10.59
CA ILE A 216 4.30 -3.21 9.82
C ILE A 216 4.11 -2.02 10.76
N TYR A 217 4.60 -0.87 10.33
CA TYR A 217 4.50 0.40 11.03
C TYR A 217 3.66 1.38 10.24
N ILE A 218 3.07 2.34 10.93
CA ILE A 218 2.36 3.47 10.34
C ILE A 218 2.67 4.72 11.15
N ALA A 219 2.85 5.84 10.46
CA ALA A 219 2.99 7.15 11.09
C ALA A 219 2.33 8.23 10.24
N THR A 220 1.92 9.33 10.87
CA THR A 220 1.51 10.54 10.16
C THR A 220 2.72 11.26 9.59
N MET A 221 2.53 11.96 8.48
CA MET A 221 3.59 12.73 7.83
C MET A 221 3.33 14.23 7.95
N LYS A 222 4.36 14.99 8.31
CA LYS A 222 4.37 16.45 8.34
C LYS A 222 4.55 17.03 6.93
N ASN A 223 5.34 16.37 6.12
CA ASN A 223 5.61 16.64 4.71
C ASN A 223 6.06 15.33 4.03
N PRO A 224 6.26 15.28 2.71
CA PRO A 224 6.59 14.02 2.02
C PRO A 224 7.90 13.33 2.44
N TRP A 225 8.73 13.93 3.26
CA TRP A 225 10.01 13.36 3.72
C TRP A 225 10.21 13.40 5.25
N THR A 226 9.17 13.76 6.02
CA THR A 226 9.29 13.88 7.48
C THR A 226 8.05 13.30 8.16
N LEU A 227 8.23 12.35 9.04
CA LEU A 227 7.16 11.86 9.90
C LEU A 227 6.84 12.91 10.98
N SER A 228 5.58 12.94 11.42
CA SER A 228 5.11 13.86 12.48
C SER A 228 4.88 13.15 13.82
N SER A 229 4.93 11.82 13.82
CA SER A 229 4.85 10.99 15.04
C SER A 229 6.06 10.05 15.09
N ASP A 230 6.57 9.82 16.27
CA ASP A 230 7.60 8.82 16.54
C ASP A 230 6.98 7.43 16.63
#